data_7185dbcb9aea17c7bc17e6d4180b1615
#
_entry.id   7185dbcb9aea17c7bc17e6d4180b1615
#
_cell.length_a   1.000
_cell.length_b   1.000
_cell.length_c   1.000
_cell.angle_alpha   90.00
_cell.angle_beta   90.00
_cell.angle_gamma   90.00
#
_symmetry.space_group_name_H-M   'P 1'
#
loop_
_entity.id
_entity.type
_entity.pdbx_description
1 polymer ?
#
loop_
_entity_poly.entity_id
_entity_poly.type
_entity_poly.pdbx_seq_one_letter_code
_entity_poly.pdbx_strand_id
1 'polypeptide(L)'
;MRINKHGGSVRRAGRWVVPWRLELRSSWCDVTLDFTNAVITRDTVRIDMNVRGGSLILLARPGTVVDADSLTVQDTYVTVGPSAEPGAPVILRVQLAGRMCYGQIEARWRALRP
;
A
#
# COMPACT_ATOMS: atom_id res chain seq x y z
N MET A 1 -0.92 12.46 5.78
CA MET A 1 0.34 12.39 5.00
C MET A 1 0.03 12.52 3.53
N ARG A 2 0.88 13.20 2.81
CA ARG A 2 0.72 13.37 1.37
C ARG A 2 2.03 13.04 0.67
N ILE A 3 1.94 12.20 -0.36
CA ILE A 3 3.05 11.92 -1.27
C ILE A 3 2.64 12.43 -2.65
N ASN A 4 3.44 13.35 -3.19
CA ASN A 4 3.21 13.94 -4.50
C ASN A 4 4.53 13.93 -5.26
N LYS A 5 4.65 13.07 -6.26
CA LYS A 5 5.90 12.91 -6.99
C LYS A 5 5.65 12.50 -8.44
N HIS A 6 6.41 13.09 -9.36
CA HIS A 6 6.36 12.79 -10.78
C HIS A 6 7.74 12.27 -11.22
N GLY A 7 7.77 11.05 -11.72
CA GLY A 7 9.00 10.36 -12.09
C GLY A 7 9.80 9.84 -10.90
N GLY A 8 10.79 8.99 -11.16
CA GLY A 8 11.67 8.45 -10.14
C GLY A 8 11.02 7.43 -9.22
N SER A 9 11.42 7.46 -7.95
CA SER A 9 10.91 6.52 -6.96
C SER A 9 10.78 7.19 -5.58
N VAL A 10 9.86 6.65 -4.78
CA VAL A 10 9.65 7.04 -3.38
C VAL A 10 9.57 5.77 -2.54
N ARG A 11 10.22 5.79 -1.37
CA ARG A 11 10.15 4.69 -0.43
C ARG A 11 9.88 5.23 0.98
N ARG A 12 8.88 4.64 1.64
CA ARG A 12 8.65 4.81 3.07
C ARG A 12 8.95 3.50 3.76
N ALA A 13 9.95 3.49 4.64
CA ALA A 13 10.41 2.28 5.31
C ALA A 13 10.89 2.60 6.74
N GLY A 14 11.24 1.56 7.49
CA GLY A 14 11.68 1.69 8.87
C GLY A 14 10.53 1.91 9.84
N ARG A 15 10.76 2.69 10.88
CA ARG A 15 9.81 2.89 11.99
C ARG A 15 8.93 4.14 11.80
N TRP A 16 8.47 4.38 10.59
CA TRP A 16 7.55 5.49 10.36
C TRP A 16 6.17 5.20 10.99
N VAL A 17 5.48 6.26 11.39
CA VAL A 17 4.15 6.14 11.97
C VAL A 17 3.13 6.11 10.85
N VAL A 18 2.31 5.05 10.82
CA VAL A 18 1.28 4.90 9.79
C VAL A 18 0.13 5.87 10.11
N PRO A 19 -0.16 6.81 9.19
CA PRO A 19 -1.28 7.73 9.39
C PRO A 19 -2.61 7.00 9.18
N TRP A 20 -3.71 7.60 9.63
CA TRP A 20 -5.03 7.08 9.31
C TRP A 20 -5.39 7.29 7.84
N ARG A 21 -4.80 8.29 7.21
CA ARG A 21 -5.04 8.63 5.81
C ARG A 21 -3.74 9.06 5.14
N LEU A 22 -3.52 8.53 3.94
CA LEU A 22 -2.39 8.89 3.10
C LEU A 22 -2.94 9.26 1.71
N GLU A 23 -2.58 10.43 1.22
CA GLU A 23 -2.89 10.85 -0.14
C GLU A 23 -1.68 10.59 -1.03
N LEU A 24 -1.88 9.82 -2.09
CA LEU A 24 -0.84 9.49 -3.05
C LEU A 24 -1.19 10.05 -4.42
N ARG A 25 -0.39 11.01 -4.86
CA ARG A 25 -0.46 11.55 -6.21
C ARG A 25 0.87 11.35 -6.89
N SER A 26 0.89 10.58 -7.96
CA SER A 26 2.13 10.31 -8.67
C SER A 26 1.86 10.03 -10.14
N SER A 27 2.89 10.28 -10.96
CA SER A 27 2.87 9.89 -12.36
C SER A 27 4.24 9.33 -12.73
N TRP A 28 4.24 8.14 -13.34
CA TRP A 28 5.45 7.45 -13.78
C TRP A 28 6.49 7.32 -12.67
N CYS A 29 6.01 6.99 -11.46
CA CYS A 29 6.82 6.90 -10.27
C CYS A 29 6.61 5.53 -9.62
N ASP A 30 7.69 4.92 -9.13
CA ASP A 30 7.63 3.69 -8.37
C ASP A 30 7.56 4.03 -6.88
N VAL A 31 6.46 3.66 -6.24
CA VAL A 31 6.21 3.95 -4.82
C VAL A 31 6.25 2.64 -4.04
N THR A 32 7.06 2.61 -2.99
CA THR A 32 7.11 1.49 -2.06
C THR A 32 6.74 1.96 -0.67
N LEU A 33 5.71 1.35 -0.10
CA LEU A 33 5.30 1.57 1.28
C LEU A 33 5.59 0.30 2.07
N ASP A 34 6.57 0.39 2.95
CA ASP A 34 7.01 -0.75 3.75
C ASP A 34 6.45 -0.65 5.16
N PHE A 35 5.43 -1.45 5.44
CA PHE A 35 4.76 -1.50 6.74
C PHE A 35 5.40 -2.50 7.72
N THR A 36 6.46 -3.23 7.30
CA THR A 36 6.99 -4.33 8.11
C THR A 36 7.52 -3.89 9.47
N ASN A 37 8.14 -2.72 9.53
CA ASN A 37 8.66 -2.15 10.78
C ASN A 37 7.97 -0.84 11.18
N ALA A 38 6.87 -0.51 10.50
CA ALA A 38 6.15 0.71 10.78
C ALA A 38 5.47 0.67 12.15
N VAL A 39 5.30 1.84 12.74
CA VAL A 39 4.55 1.99 13.98
C VAL A 39 3.06 2.09 13.63
N ILE A 40 2.30 1.09 14.04
CA ILE A 40 0.87 0.98 13.75
C ILE A 40 0.10 1.37 15.01
N THR A 41 -0.54 2.52 14.97
CA THR A 41 -1.32 3.05 16.08
C THR A 41 -2.83 2.93 15.86
N ARG A 42 -3.24 2.59 14.64
CA ARG A 42 -4.64 2.41 14.25
C ARG A 42 -4.76 1.11 13.46
N ASP A 43 -5.95 0.55 13.45
CA ASP A 43 -6.22 -0.70 12.75
C ASP A 43 -6.48 -0.51 11.24
N THR A 44 -6.64 0.72 10.78
CA THR A 44 -6.95 1.02 9.38
C THR A 44 -6.16 2.23 8.90
N VAL A 45 -5.61 2.11 7.69
CA VAL A 45 -5.08 3.24 6.93
C VAL A 45 -5.82 3.32 5.60
N ARG A 46 -6.26 4.52 5.24
CA ARG A 46 -6.86 4.78 3.94
C ARG A 46 -5.83 5.45 3.02
N ILE A 47 -5.60 4.87 1.86
CA ILE A 47 -4.74 5.44 0.82
C ILE A 47 -5.64 5.94 -0.30
N ASP A 48 -5.74 7.25 -0.42
CA ASP A 48 -6.45 7.90 -1.52
C ASP A 48 -5.46 8.12 -2.66
N MET A 49 -5.71 7.45 -3.78
CA MET A 49 -4.78 7.37 -4.90
C MET A 49 -5.27 8.20 -6.08
N ASN A 50 -4.34 8.90 -6.69
CA ASN A 50 -4.49 9.46 -8.02
C ASN A 50 -3.16 9.24 -8.73
N VAL A 51 -3.04 8.08 -9.38
CA VAL A 51 -1.77 7.57 -9.90
C VAL A 51 -1.91 7.28 -11.39
N ARG A 52 -0.95 7.77 -12.17
CA ARG A 52 -0.87 7.49 -13.59
C ARG A 52 0.50 6.95 -13.94
N GLY A 53 0.55 5.65 -14.25
CA GLY A 53 1.80 4.94 -14.56
C GLY A 53 2.66 4.66 -13.34
N GLY A 54 3.61 3.75 -13.50
CA GLY A 54 4.49 3.33 -12.41
C GLY A 54 3.93 2.18 -11.58
N SER A 55 4.40 2.07 -10.36
CA SER A 55 4.01 0.97 -9.48
C SER A 55 3.76 1.42 -8.05
N LEU A 56 2.88 0.69 -7.37
CA LEU A 56 2.71 0.79 -5.92
C LEU A 56 3.01 -0.59 -5.34
N ILE A 57 4.04 -0.67 -4.51
CA ILE A 57 4.41 -1.89 -3.83
C ILE A 57 4.17 -1.70 -2.33
N LEU A 58 3.39 -2.63 -1.76
CA LEU A 58 3.08 -2.66 -0.34
C LEU A 58 3.81 -3.86 0.27
N LEU A 59 4.74 -3.59 1.18
CA LEU A 59 5.41 -4.63 1.95
C LEU A 59 4.77 -4.66 3.32
N ALA A 60 4.29 -5.81 3.74
CA ALA A 60 3.43 -5.92 4.92
C ALA A 60 3.80 -7.10 5.80
N ARG A 61 3.40 -7.03 7.07
CA ARG A 61 3.48 -8.15 8.01
C ARG A 61 2.27 -9.08 7.85
N PRO A 62 2.37 -10.35 8.26
CA PRO A 62 1.19 -11.19 8.41
C PRO A 62 0.13 -10.48 9.26
N GLY A 63 -1.14 -10.63 8.89
CA GLY A 63 -2.23 -9.91 9.54
C GLY A 63 -2.60 -8.58 8.89
N THR A 64 -1.86 -8.15 7.87
CA THR A 64 -2.23 -7.00 7.06
C THR A 64 -3.17 -7.44 5.94
N VAL A 65 -4.31 -6.77 5.81
CA VAL A 65 -5.29 -7.01 4.75
C VAL A 65 -5.31 -5.80 3.82
N VAL A 66 -5.23 -6.04 2.53
CA VAL A 66 -5.33 -4.98 1.52
C VAL A 66 -6.69 -5.08 0.85
N ASP A 67 -7.47 -4.00 0.94
CA ASP A 67 -8.79 -3.88 0.36
C ASP A 67 -8.73 -2.88 -0.79
N ALA A 68 -8.95 -3.36 -2.00
CA ALA A 68 -8.95 -2.54 -3.21
C ALA A 68 -10.35 -2.35 -3.80
N ASP A 69 -11.41 -2.65 -3.06
CA ASP A 69 -12.78 -2.61 -3.56
C ASP A 69 -13.23 -1.19 -3.95
N SER A 70 -12.66 -0.17 -3.32
CA SER A 70 -12.98 1.23 -3.60
C SER A 70 -12.03 1.87 -4.62
N LEU A 71 -11.14 1.09 -5.20
CA LEU A 71 -10.17 1.57 -6.18
C LEU A 71 -10.67 1.32 -7.60
N THR A 72 -10.64 2.36 -8.43
CA THR A 72 -10.90 2.24 -9.85
C THR A 72 -9.59 2.10 -10.59
N VAL A 73 -9.43 1.03 -11.35
CA VAL A 73 -8.20 0.76 -12.10
C VAL A 73 -8.49 0.66 -13.59
N GLN A 74 -7.52 1.10 -14.40
CA GLN A 74 -7.55 0.99 -15.85
C GLN A 74 -6.15 0.60 -16.33
N ASP A 75 -6.06 -0.45 -17.15
CA ASP A 75 -4.76 -0.94 -17.65
C ASP A 75 -3.74 -1.11 -16.52
N THR A 76 -4.19 -1.69 -15.41
CA THR A 76 -3.40 -1.83 -14.19
C THR A 76 -3.49 -3.27 -13.70
N TYR A 77 -2.34 -3.86 -13.38
CA TYR A 77 -2.28 -5.17 -12.75
C TYR A 77 -2.35 -5.02 -11.24
N VAL A 78 -3.29 -5.71 -10.61
CA VAL A 78 -3.50 -5.64 -9.16
C VAL A 78 -3.28 -7.02 -8.56
N THR A 79 -2.26 -7.15 -7.72
CA THR A 79 -1.95 -8.38 -7.01
C THR A 79 -1.89 -8.07 -5.51
N VAL A 80 -3.05 -8.06 -4.89
CA VAL A 80 -3.21 -7.76 -3.47
C VAL A 80 -3.88 -8.92 -2.73
N GLY A 81 -3.63 -10.12 -3.21
CA GLY A 81 -4.26 -11.36 -2.77
C GLY A 81 -4.31 -11.54 -1.25
N PRO A 82 -4.99 -12.59 -0.77
CA PRO A 82 -5.15 -12.77 0.68
C PRO A 82 -3.79 -12.89 1.37
N SER A 83 -3.71 -12.36 2.58
CA SER A 83 -2.55 -12.61 3.44
C SER A 83 -2.38 -14.12 3.63
N ALA A 84 -1.15 -14.58 3.71
CA ALA A 84 -0.81 -16.00 3.59
C ALA A 84 -1.32 -16.90 4.71
N GLU A 85 -1.87 -16.37 5.80
CA GLU A 85 -2.29 -17.18 6.94
C GLU A 85 -3.78 -17.04 7.25
N PRO A 86 -4.61 -18.04 6.84
CA PRO A 86 -6.01 -18.07 7.21
C PRO A 86 -6.14 -18.16 8.75
N GLY A 87 -6.97 -17.29 9.33
CA GLY A 87 -7.23 -17.29 10.75
C GLY A 87 -6.28 -16.44 11.59
N ALA A 88 -5.25 -15.82 11.01
CA ALA A 88 -4.41 -14.88 11.72
C ALA A 88 -5.22 -13.61 12.06
N PRO A 89 -5.01 -13.02 13.26
CA PRO A 89 -5.71 -11.77 13.58
C PRO A 89 -5.30 -10.64 12.63
N VAL A 90 -6.27 -9.84 12.23
CA VAL A 90 -6.02 -8.66 11.40
C VAL A 90 -5.45 -7.56 12.30
N ILE A 91 -4.23 -7.13 11.99
CA ILE A 91 -3.55 -6.05 12.73
C ILE A 91 -3.64 -4.71 12.01
N LEU A 92 -3.80 -4.74 10.70
CA LEU A 92 -3.90 -3.54 9.88
C LEU A 92 -4.72 -3.83 8.63
N ARG A 93 -5.66 -2.94 8.35
CA ARG A 93 -6.41 -2.95 7.10
C ARG A 93 -5.98 -1.75 6.26
N VAL A 94 -5.47 -2.03 5.07
CA VAL A 94 -5.08 -1.00 4.10
C VAL A 94 -6.19 -0.88 3.08
N GLN A 95 -6.89 0.26 3.08
CA GLN A 95 -7.97 0.53 2.14
C GLN A 95 -7.44 1.41 1.01
N LEU A 96 -7.44 0.87 -0.20
CA LEU A 96 -7.06 1.61 -1.40
C LEU A 96 -8.32 2.20 -2.02
N ALA A 97 -8.30 3.51 -2.29
CA ALA A 97 -9.40 4.23 -2.90
C ALA A 97 -8.86 5.19 -3.96
N GLY A 98 -9.75 5.70 -4.81
CA GLY A 98 -9.38 6.61 -5.88
C GLY A 98 -9.16 5.90 -7.20
N ARG A 99 -8.11 6.27 -7.94
CA ARG A 99 -7.86 5.71 -9.27
C ARG A 99 -6.38 5.48 -9.54
N MET A 100 -6.12 4.48 -10.36
CA MET A 100 -4.81 4.22 -10.94
C MET A 100 -4.95 3.73 -12.37
N CYS A 101 -4.09 4.21 -13.27
CA CYS A 101 -4.03 3.74 -14.64
C CYS A 101 -2.60 3.52 -15.09
N TYR A 102 -2.42 2.58 -16.03
CA TYR A 102 -1.15 2.25 -16.69
C TYR A 102 -0.03 1.83 -15.74
N GLY A 103 -0.32 0.92 -14.81
CA GLY A 103 0.70 0.52 -13.86
C GLY A 103 0.44 -0.82 -13.21
N GLN A 104 0.97 -0.97 -12.00
CA GLN A 104 0.72 -2.16 -11.19
C GLN A 104 0.67 -1.84 -9.71
N ILE A 105 -0.11 -2.64 -9.00
CA ILE A 105 -0.17 -2.64 -7.54
C ILE A 105 0.17 -4.05 -7.09
N GLU A 106 1.13 -4.17 -6.18
CA GLU A 106 1.54 -5.46 -5.65
C GLU A 106 1.67 -5.37 -4.13
N ALA A 107 1.07 -6.32 -3.44
CA ALA A 107 1.27 -6.50 -2.01
C ALA A 107 2.10 -7.75 -1.76
N ARG A 108 3.12 -7.64 -0.91
CA ARG A 108 3.99 -8.73 -0.50
C ARG A 108 4.00 -8.82 1.01
N TRP A 109 3.78 -10.02 1.53
CA TRP A 109 3.79 -10.27 2.97
C TRP A 109 5.13 -10.87 3.37
N ARG A 110 5.71 -10.30 4.42
CA ARG A 110 6.98 -10.77 4.98
C ARG A 110 6.79 -11.13 6.44
N ALA A 111 7.21 -12.33 6.81
CA ALA A 111 7.27 -12.70 8.21
C ALA A 111 8.36 -11.88 8.90
N LEU A 112 8.08 -11.42 10.13
CA LEU A 112 9.10 -10.85 10.98
C LEU A 112 10.05 -11.96 11.38
N ARG A 113 11.34 -11.79 11.13
CA ARG A 113 12.34 -12.71 11.65
C ARG A 113 12.60 -12.40 13.12
N PRO A 114 12.68 -13.43 13.96
CA PRO A 114 13.09 -13.22 15.34
C PRO A 114 14.50 -12.65 15.48
#